data_250194af7ea473fe067f56e765aae8c5
#
_entry.id   250194af7ea473fe067f56e765aae8c5
#
_cell.length_a   1.000
_cell.length_b   1.000
_cell.length_c   1.000
_cell.angle_alpha   90.00
_cell.angle_beta   90.00
_cell.angle_gamma   90.00
#
_symmetry.space_group_name_H-M   'P 1'
#
loop_
_entity.id
_entity.type
_entity.pdbx_description
1 polymer ?
#
loop_
_entity_poly.entity_id
_entity_poly.type
_entity_poly.pdbx_seq_one_letter_code
_entity_poly.pdbx_strand_id
1 'polypeptide(L)'
;MSGNDGNTRVRYETVQQMADRIRVVSSNIIKDLAEMEQAVKVVTDTWDGEAHREYVVLQTKYKRIADEMQKKLETVAKLIEQGKGDYRATDVKASRLFTEAY
;
A
#
# COMPACT_ATOMS: atom_id res chain seq x y z
N MET A 1 19.30 18.92 27.44
CA MET A 1 17.93 19.32 27.14
C MET A 1 17.02 18.08 27.17
N SER A 2 16.19 18.03 28.18
CA SER A 2 15.36 16.85 28.44
C SER A 2 14.37 16.54 27.30
N GLY A 3 14.02 17.54 26.52
CA GLY A 3 13.08 17.38 25.41
C GLY A 3 13.56 16.49 24.28
N ASN A 4 14.89 16.34 24.11
CA ASN A 4 15.44 15.52 23.03
C ASN A 4 15.15 14.03 23.21
N ASP A 5 15.29 13.51 24.43
CA ASP A 5 15.02 12.11 24.72
C ASP A 5 13.53 11.81 24.58
N GLY A 6 12.67 12.68 25.06
CA GLY A 6 11.23 12.54 24.93
C GLY A 6 10.79 12.60 23.47
N ASN A 7 11.37 13.50 22.68
CA ASN A 7 11.07 13.62 21.26
C ASN A 7 11.50 12.37 20.48
N THR A 8 12.66 11.81 20.81
CA THR A 8 13.14 10.59 20.15
C THR A 8 12.19 9.42 20.42
N ARG A 9 11.76 9.27 21.67
CA ARG A 9 10.81 8.22 22.05
C ARG A 9 9.48 8.37 21.30
N VAL A 10 8.95 9.58 21.24
CA VAL A 10 7.72 9.88 20.51
C VAL A 10 7.88 9.56 19.04
N ARG A 11 9.03 9.87 18.46
CA ARG A 11 9.31 9.56 17.06
C ARG A 11 9.31 8.07 16.79
N TYR A 12 9.90 7.25 17.66
CA TYR A 12 9.88 5.80 17.51
C TYR A 12 8.45 5.26 17.54
N GLU A 13 7.66 5.69 18.50
CA GLU A 13 6.26 5.28 18.58
C GLU A 13 5.47 5.72 17.36
N THR A 14 5.69 6.95 16.91
CA THR A 14 5.02 7.49 15.73
C THR A 14 5.41 6.72 14.47
N VAL A 15 6.69 6.40 14.32
CA VAL A 15 7.19 5.65 13.16
C VAL A 15 6.59 4.25 13.13
N GLN A 16 6.53 3.57 14.28
CA GLN A 16 5.91 2.25 14.34
C GLN A 16 4.42 2.33 14.03
N GLN A 17 3.74 3.34 14.55
CA GLN A 17 2.33 3.57 14.26
C GLN A 17 2.11 3.83 12.78
N MET A 18 3.00 4.58 12.13
CA MET A 18 2.93 4.82 10.69
C MET A 18 3.08 3.53 9.91
N ALA A 19 4.05 2.69 10.25
CA ALA A 19 4.25 1.41 9.58
C ALA A 19 3.02 0.51 9.75
N ASP A 20 2.49 0.43 10.96
CA ASP A 20 1.29 -0.36 11.24
C ASP A 20 0.09 0.18 10.48
N ARG A 21 -0.04 1.50 10.39
CA ARG A 21 -1.12 2.14 9.65
C ARG A 21 -1.03 1.86 8.16
N ILE A 22 0.17 1.89 7.60
CA ILE A 22 0.39 1.56 6.18
C ILE A 22 -0.10 0.13 5.90
N ARG A 23 0.21 -0.82 6.79
CA ARG A 23 -0.23 -2.20 6.64
C ARG A 23 -1.75 -2.34 6.73
N VAL A 24 -2.37 -1.64 7.67
CA VAL A 24 -3.83 -1.67 7.82
C VAL A 24 -4.51 -1.09 6.59
N VAL A 25 -4.05 0.08 6.12
CA VAL A 25 -4.62 0.72 4.93
C VAL A 25 -4.41 -0.15 3.70
N SER A 26 -3.23 -0.74 3.53
CA SER A 26 -2.93 -1.65 2.43
C SER A 26 -3.87 -2.86 2.43
N SER A 27 -4.09 -3.47 3.59
CA SER A 27 -5.01 -4.59 3.74
C SER A 27 -6.45 -4.20 3.40
N ASN A 28 -6.88 -3.01 3.84
CA ASN A 28 -8.23 -2.51 3.56
C ASN A 28 -8.42 -2.23 2.07
N ILE A 29 -7.42 -1.69 1.40
CA ILE A 29 -7.47 -1.45 -0.06
C ILE A 29 -7.67 -2.77 -0.79
N ILE A 30 -6.92 -3.80 -0.45
CA ILE A 30 -7.03 -5.12 -1.07
C ILE A 30 -8.42 -5.72 -0.85
N LYS A 31 -8.93 -5.60 0.37
CA LYS A 31 -10.28 -6.07 0.71
C LYS A 31 -11.34 -5.33 -0.08
N ASP A 32 -11.25 -4.01 -0.17
CA ASP A 32 -12.20 -3.18 -0.90
C ASP A 32 -12.19 -3.50 -2.38
N LEU A 33 -11.01 -3.72 -2.96
CA LEU A 33 -10.88 -4.12 -4.36
C LEU A 33 -11.53 -5.48 -4.63
N ALA A 34 -11.37 -6.43 -3.71
CA ALA A 34 -11.98 -7.74 -3.84
C ALA A 34 -13.51 -7.65 -3.77
N GLU A 35 -14.05 -6.83 -2.87
CA GLU A 35 -15.49 -6.60 -2.76
C GLU A 35 -16.04 -5.94 -4.02
N MET A 36 -15.34 -4.93 -4.52
CA MET A 36 -15.74 -4.26 -5.77
C MET A 36 -15.71 -5.22 -6.94
N GLU A 37 -14.71 -6.08 -7.03
CA GLU A 37 -14.60 -7.10 -8.07
C GLU A 37 -15.82 -8.03 -8.05
N GLN A 38 -16.23 -8.48 -6.86
CA GLN A 38 -17.42 -9.34 -6.73
C GLN A 38 -18.69 -8.64 -7.20
N ALA A 39 -18.87 -7.38 -6.83
CA ALA A 39 -20.04 -6.61 -7.21
C ALA A 39 -20.09 -6.39 -8.72
N VAL A 40 -18.97 -6.07 -9.34
CA VAL A 40 -18.89 -5.84 -10.79
C VAL A 40 -19.07 -7.14 -11.56
N LYS A 41 -18.57 -8.25 -11.04
CA LYS A 41 -18.71 -9.55 -11.68
C LYS A 41 -20.18 -9.94 -11.86
N VAL A 42 -21.01 -9.68 -10.87
CA VAL A 42 -22.45 -9.97 -10.95
C VAL A 42 -23.07 -9.26 -12.14
N VAL A 43 -22.69 -8.01 -12.40
CA VAL A 43 -23.20 -7.23 -13.52
C VAL A 43 -22.62 -7.71 -14.85
N THR A 44 -21.30 -7.94 -14.90
CA THR A 44 -20.61 -8.29 -16.15
C THR A 44 -20.90 -9.71 -16.64
N ASP A 45 -21.40 -10.58 -15.76
CA ASP A 45 -21.79 -11.93 -16.17
C ASP A 45 -22.97 -11.90 -17.18
N THR A 46 -23.70 -10.77 -17.23
CA THR A 46 -24.80 -10.59 -18.21
C THR A 46 -24.34 -9.95 -19.52
N TRP A 47 -23.06 -9.54 -19.61
CA TRP A 47 -22.52 -8.87 -20.79
C TRP A 47 -22.24 -9.85 -21.92
N ASP A 48 -22.19 -9.34 -23.17
CA ASP A 48 -21.79 -10.15 -24.30
C ASP A 48 -20.33 -10.59 -24.22
N GLY A 49 -19.96 -11.55 -25.08
CA GLY A 49 -18.63 -12.17 -25.02
C GLY A 49 -17.46 -11.19 -25.18
N GLU A 50 -17.60 -10.17 -26.04
CA GLU A 50 -16.56 -9.20 -26.30
C GLU A 50 -16.37 -8.25 -25.12
N ALA A 51 -17.46 -7.67 -24.64
CA ALA A 51 -17.41 -6.77 -23.49
C ALA A 51 -16.91 -7.50 -22.24
N HIS A 52 -17.33 -8.74 -22.06
CA HIS A 52 -16.88 -9.55 -20.95
C HIS A 52 -15.38 -9.82 -21.02
N ARG A 53 -14.85 -10.15 -22.17
CA ARG A 53 -13.41 -10.39 -22.36
C ARG A 53 -12.60 -9.15 -22.09
N GLU A 54 -13.04 -7.99 -22.55
CA GLU A 54 -12.35 -6.72 -22.27
C GLU A 54 -12.34 -6.41 -20.77
N TYR A 55 -13.45 -6.67 -20.08
CA TYR A 55 -13.52 -6.51 -18.64
C TYR A 55 -12.50 -7.41 -17.93
N VAL A 56 -12.39 -8.68 -18.34
CA VAL A 56 -11.44 -9.62 -17.72
C VAL A 56 -10.00 -9.13 -17.90
N VAL A 57 -9.66 -8.61 -19.08
CA VAL A 57 -8.32 -8.04 -19.33
C VAL A 57 -8.05 -6.86 -18.42
N LEU A 58 -9.00 -5.95 -18.29
CA LEU A 58 -8.88 -4.77 -17.45
C LEU A 58 -8.74 -5.16 -15.98
N GLN A 59 -9.54 -6.11 -15.53
CA GLN A 59 -9.51 -6.63 -14.18
C GLN A 59 -8.15 -7.26 -13.84
N THR A 60 -7.58 -8.02 -14.77
CA THR A 60 -6.26 -8.63 -14.59
C THR A 60 -5.19 -7.56 -14.40
N LYS A 61 -5.27 -6.47 -15.18
CA LYS A 61 -4.35 -5.33 -15.02
C LYS A 61 -4.50 -4.68 -13.65
N TYR A 62 -5.71 -4.44 -13.21
CA TYR A 62 -5.96 -3.82 -11.89
C TYR A 62 -5.45 -4.69 -10.76
N LYS A 63 -5.66 -5.99 -10.83
CA LYS A 63 -5.16 -6.91 -9.82
C LYS A 63 -3.64 -6.86 -9.73
N ARG A 64 -2.96 -6.83 -10.86
CA ARG A 64 -1.51 -6.77 -10.89
C ARG A 64 -1.00 -5.47 -10.29
N ILE A 65 -1.61 -4.33 -10.65
CA ILE A 65 -1.22 -3.03 -10.11
C ILE A 65 -1.46 -2.98 -8.60
N ALA A 66 -2.60 -3.48 -8.12
CA ALA A 66 -2.92 -3.53 -6.70
C ALA A 66 -1.92 -4.40 -5.93
N ASP A 67 -1.56 -5.55 -6.49
CA ASP A 67 -0.60 -6.47 -5.89
C ASP A 67 0.80 -5.84 -5.80
N GLU A 68 1.24 -5.18 -6.85
CA GLU A 68 2.51 -4.46 -6.86
C GLU A 68 2.51 -3.31 -5.85
N MET A 69 1.42 -2.57 -5.77
CA MET A 69 1.28 -1.48 -4.79
C MET A 69 1.33 -2.02 -3.36
N GLN A 70 0.64 -3.13 -3.09
CA GLN A 70 0.67 -3.74 -1.78
C GLN A 70 2.09 -4.15 -1.38
N LYS A 71 2.83 -4.75 -2.30
CA LYS A 71 4.23 -5.14 -2.06
C LYS A 71 5.10 -3.93 -1.78
N LYS A 72 4.92 -2.85 -2.52
CA LYS A 72 5.67 -1.61 -2.30
C LYS A 72 5.32 -0.96 -0.98
N LEU A 73 4.05 -0.93 -0.60
CA LEU A 73 3.63 -0.40 0.69
C LEU A 73 4.21 -1.21 1.85
N GLU A 74 4.23 -2.53 1.73
CA GLU A 74 4.86 -3.39 2.73
C GLU A 74 6.36 -3.10 2.84
N THR A 75 7.03 -2.90 1.72
CA THR A 75 8.45 -2.52 1.69
C THR A 75 8.67 -1.17 2.38
N VAL A 76 7.80 -0.19 2.11
CA VAL A 76 7.85 1.11 2.77
C VAL A 76 7.70 0.96 4.29
N ALA A 77 6.72 0.16 4.73
CA ALA A 77 6.51 -0.08 6.15
C ALA A 77 7.75 -0.70 6.81
N LYS A 78 8.37 -1.69 6.15
CA LYS A 78 9.59 -2.31 6.64
C LYS A 78 10.76 -1.33 6.71
N LEU A 79 10.92 -0.49 5.69
CA LEU A 79 11.97 0.52 5.69
C LEU A 79 11.78 1.53 6.82
N ILE A 80 10.54 1.94 7.07
CA ILE A 80 10.22 2.83 8.17
C ILE A 80 10.60 2.17 9.50
N GLU A 81 10.25 0.90 9.68
CA GLU A 81 10.59 0.16 10.90
C GLU A 81 12.08 -0.02 11.06
N GLN A 82 12.79 -0.37 10.00
CA GLN A 82 14.23 -0.55 10.02
C GLN A 82 14.98 0.76 10.25
N GLY A 83 14.42 1.85 9.78
CA GLY A 83 15.02 3.16 9.86
C GLY A 83 14.73 3.95 11.12
N LYS A 84 14.22 3.30 12.16
CA LYS A 84 13.90 3.98 13.42
C LYS A 84 15.09 4.69 14.04
N GLY A 85 16.31 4.21 13.78
CA GLY A 85 17.55 4.86 14.24
C GLY A 85 18.11 5.85 13.24
N ASP A 86 17.64 5.85 12.01
CA ASP A 86 18.11 6.71 10.94
C ASP A 86 16.96 7.11 10.02
N TYR A 87 16.20 8.07 10.45
CA TYR A 87 15.03 8.56 9.73
C TYR A 87 15.35 9.08 8.34
N ARG A 88 16.47 9.77 8.22
CA ARG A 88 16.86 10.41 6.97
C ARG A 88 17.05 9.39 5.85
N ALA A 89 17.79 8.32 6.14
CA ALA A 89 18.01 7.26 5.16
C ALA A 89 16.71 6.57 4.79
N THR A 90 15.84 6.34 5.76
CA THR A 90 14.53 5.73 5.54
C THR A 90 13.65 6.61 4.65
N ASP A 91 13.62 7.90 4.91
CA ASP A 91 12.82 8.84 4.13
C ASP A 91 13.27 8.88 2.67
N VAL A 92 14.57 8.86 2.42
CA VAL A 92 15.10 8.85 1.06
C VAL A 92 14.71 7.57 0.33
N LYS A 93 14.84 6.42 0.97
CA LYS A 93 14.48 5.13 0.37
C LYS A 93 12.99 5.03 0.10
N ALA A 94 12.17 5.45 1.05
CA ALA A 94 10.71 5.44 0.89
C ALA A 94 10.27 6.37 -0.24
N SER A 95 10.86 7.55 -0.32
CA SER A 95 10.59 8.51 -1.39
C SER A 95 10.93 7.93 -2.76
N ARG A 96 12.05 7.23 -2.89
CA ARG A 96 12.43 6.58 -4.14
C ARG A 96 11.42 5.53 -4.58
N LEU A 97 10.94 4.73 -3.64
CA LEU A 97 9.94 3.71 -3.95
C LEU A 97 8.67 4.31 -4.52
N PHE A 98 8.20 5.40 -3.94
CA PHE A 98 7.03 6.10 -4.47
C PHE A 98 7.29 6.73 -5.83
N THR A 99 8.45 7.32 -6.01
CA THR A 99 8.83 7.92 -7.30
C THR A 99 8.87 6.86 -8.40
N GLU A 100 9.43 5.70 -8.13
CA GLU A 100 9.51 4.62 -9.10
C GLU A 100 8.14 3.99 -9.40
N ALA A 101 7.19 4.09 -8.46
CA ALA A 101 5.84 3.57 -8.65
C ALA A 101 5.00 4.44 -9.59
N TYR A 102 5.32 5.71 -9.70
CA TYR A 102 4.60 6.68 -10.50
C TYR A 102 5.44 7.25 -11.62
#